data_f21d2e11f675ec40a0b4a84d11c62759
#
_entry.id   f21d2e11f675ec40a0b4a84d11c62759
#
_cell.length_a   1.000
_cell.length_b   1.000
_cell.length_c   1.000
_cell.angle_alpha   90.00
_cell.angle_beta   90.00
_cell.angle_gamma   90.00
#
_symmetry.space_group_name_H-M   'P 1'
#
loop_
_entity.id
_entity.type
_entity.pdbx_description
1 polymer ?
#
loop_
_entity_poly.entity_id
_entity_poly.type
_entity_poly.pdbx_seq_one_letter_code
_entity_poly.pdbx_strand_id
1 'polypeptide(L)'
;LKFFLLYSKRYHVKLGFLGGADSMRVIAGAAKGHNLQTIEGLATRPTTDRIKETLFNIIAFDLPEASFLDLFSGSGAIGIEALSRGAAEAVFVENAAECQKVIQANLVHTKLQGRARLLQTDVLSALDRLAAEGKKFDIIFMDPPYEAGLYTSVLERIAENGLLKAE
;
A
#
# COMPACT_ATOMS: atom_id res chain seq x y z
N LEU A 1 11.58 -5.58 -14.56
CA LEU A 1 11.98 -4.82 -13.36
C LEU A 1 10.75 -4.11 -12.83
N LYS A 2 10.25 -4.45 -11.64
CA LYS A 2 9.18 -3.70 -10.98
C LYS A 2 9.81 -2.63 -10.11
N PHE A 3 9.25 -1.45 -10.15
CA PHE A 3 9.63 -0.34 -9.30
C PHE A 3 8.50 -0.01 -8.34
N PHE A 4 8.82 0.07 -7.06
CA PHE A 4 7.92 0.60 -6.04
C PHE A 4 8.33 2.02 -5.73
N LEU A 5 7.36 2.88 -5.49
CA LEU A 5 7.59 4.24 -5.02
C LEU A 5 7.02 4.39 -3.62
N LEU A 6 7.86 4.84 -2.72
CA LEU A 6 7.49 5.20 -1.37
C LEU A 6 7.74 6.69 -1.19
N TYR A 7 6.72 7.41 -0.80
CA TYR A 7 6.79 8.82 -0.43
C TYR A 7 6.48 9.00 1.03
N SER A 8 7.40 9.64 1.73
CA SER A 8 7.21 10.14 3.08
C SER A 8 7.88 11.50 3.21
N LYS A 9 7.69 12.17 4.32
CA LYS A 9 8.36 13.45 4.60
C LYS A 9 9.88 13.40 4.49
N ARG A 10 10.49 12.22 4.71
CA ARG A 10 11.95 12.04 4.76
C ARG A 10 12.53 11.27 3.59
N TYR A 11 11.74 10.44 2.92
CA TYR A 11 12.25 9.48 1.95
C TYR A 11 11.45 9.49 0.65
N HIS A 12 12.19 9.57 -0.45
CA HIS A 12 11.68 9.27 -1.79
C HIS A 12 12.46 8.06 -2.27
N VAL A 13 11.92 6.87 -2.05
CA VAL A 13 12.61 5.62 -2.36
C VAL A 13 12.00 4.98 -3.59
N LYS A 14 12.85 4.77 -4.60
CA LYS A 14 12.54 3.95 -5.77
C LYS A 14 13.29 2.64 -5.64
N LEU A 15 12.58 1.55 -5.38
CA LEU A 15 13.16 0.22 -5.29
C LEU A 15 12.83 -0.59 -6.54
N GLY A 16 13.86 -1.11 -7.19
CA GLY A 16 13.72 -2.07 -8.30
C GLY A 16 13.80 -3.52 -7.79
N PHE A 17 12.99 -4.41 -8.36
CA PHE A 17 12.88 -5.76 -7.83
C PHE A 17 12.85 -6.89 -8.85
N LEU A 18 13.50 -8.02 -8.47
CA LEU A 18 13.43 -9.33 -9.13
C LEU A 18 12.61 -10.28 -8.23
N GLY A 19 11.51 -10.83 -8.76
CA GLY A 19 10.58 -11.61 -7.97
C GLY A 19 11.02 -13.04 -7.65
N GLY A 20 10.57 -13.54 -6.51
CA GLY A 20 10.58 -14.94 -6.08
C GLY A 20 9.18 -15.36 -5.61
N ALA A 21 8.85 -16.64 -5.72
CA ALA A 21 7.59 -17.19 -5.27
C ALA A 21 7.72 -17.64 -3.80
N ASP A 22 7.28 -16.79 -2.87
CA ASP A 22 7.17 -17.15 -1.47
C ASP A 22 5.75 -16.88 -0.95
N SER A 23 5.36 -17.62 0.08
CA SER A 23 4.07 -17.45 0.74
C SER A 23 3.96 -16.02 1.30
N MET A 24 2.86 -15.35 1.00
CA MET A 24 2.62 -14.00 1.49
C MET A 24 2.14 -14.04 2.94
N ARG A 25 2.89 -13.45 3.84
CA ARG A 25 2.56 -13.37 5.28
C ARG A 25 2.88 -12.01 5.85
N VAL A 26 2.30 -11.69 7.00
CA VAL A 26 2.68 -10.52 7.79
C VAL A 26 4.01 -10.81 8.50
N ILE A 27 5.00 -9.93 8.31
CA ILE A 27 6.37 -10.14 8.78
C ILE A 27 6.55 -9.72 10.24
N ALA A 28 5.95 -8.59 10.63
CA ALA A 28 6.13 -8.02 11.96
C ALA A 28 4.85 -7.36 12.50
N GLY A 29 4.87 -7.00 13.77
CA GLY A 29 3.80 -6.27 14.44
C GLY A 29 2.69 -7.16 15.01
N ALA A 30 1.53 -6.57 15.25
CA ALA A 30 0.40 -7.19 15.93
C ALA A 30 -0.15 -8.45 15.20
N ALA A 31 -0.07 -8.49 13.87
CA ALA A 31 -0.53 -9.61 13.05
C ALA A 31 0.62 -10.47 12.51
N LYS A 32 1.80 -10.40 13.10
CA LYS A 32 2.97 -11.19 12.68
C LYS A 32 2.62 -12.68 12.52
N GLY A 33 3.06 -13.26 11.39
CA GLY A 33 2.92 -14.69 11.09
C GLY A 33 1.57 -15.07 10.45
N HIS A 34 0.59 -14.16 10.35
CA HIS A 34 -0.65 -14.44 9.64
C HIS A 34 -0.38 -14.58 8.14
N ASN A 35 -0.81 -15.70 7.57
CA ASN A 35 -0.76 -15.90 6.12
C ASN A 35 -1.85 -15.06 5.45
N LEU A 36 -1.48 -14.40 4.35
CA LEU A 36 -2.39 -13.61 3.55
C LEU A 36 -2.79 -14.37 2.30
N GLN A 37 -4.06 -14.23 1.91
CA GLN A 37 -4.54 -14.74 0.64
C GLN A 37 -3.91 -13.94 -0.51
N THR A 38 -3.60 -14.64 -1.60
CA THR A 38 -3.12 -14.08 -2.86
C THR A 38 -4.11 -14.37 -3.96
N ILE A 39 -3.98 -13.69 -5.10
CA ILE A 39 -4.84 -13.89 -6.24
C ILE A 39 -4.06 -14.71 -7.26
N GLU A 40 -4.50 -15.95 -7.49
CA GLU A 40 -3.93 -16.81 -8.53
C GLU A 40 -4.24 -16.24 -9.93
N GLY A 41 -3.25 -16.24 -10.80
CA GLY A 41 -3.42 -15.89 -12.21
C GLY A 41 -3.44 -14.39 -12.54
N LEU A 42 -3.47 -13.49 -11.58
CA LEU A 42 -3.19 -12.09 -11.85
C LEU A 42 -1.67 -11.87 -11.88
N ALA A 43 -1.20 -11.09 -12.86
CA ALA A 43 0.22 -10.81 -13.09
C ALA A 43 0.92 -10.03 -11.94
N THR A 44 0.33 -10.02 -10.77
CA THR A 44 0.86 -9.44 -9.55
C THR A 44 1.74 -10.47 -8.87
N ARG A 45 3.04 -10.44 -9.14
CA ARG A 45 3.99 -11.22 -8.35
C ARG A 45 3.90 -10.74 -6.90
N PRO A 46 3.74 -11.66 -5.93
CA PRO A 46 3.72 -11.31 -4.53
C PRO A 46 4.96 -10.50 -4.16
N THR A 47 4.77 -9.46 -3.36
CA THR A 47 5.89 -8.77 -2.73
C THR A 47 6.49 -9.72 -1.70
N THR A 48 7.72 -10.18 -1.92
CA THR A 48 8.36 -11.18 -1.07
C THR A 48 8.59 -10.64 0.34
N ASP A 49 8.69 -11.52 1.32
CA ASP A 49 9.00 -11.19 2.71
C ASP A 49 10.21 -10.26 2.83
N ARG A 50 11.26 -10.58 2.09
CA ARG A 50 12.52 -9.80 2.08
C ARG A 50 12.31 -8.36 1.59
N ILE A 51 11.44 -8.15 0.62
CA ILE A 51 11.14 -6.81 0.09
C ILE A 51 10.35 -6.01 1.11
N LYS A 52 9.30 -6.62 1.67
CA LYS A 52 8.50 -5.99 2.71
C LYS A 52 9.40 -5.59 3.87
N GLU A 53 10.27 -6.49 4.32
CA GLU A 53 11.20 -6.22 5.40
C GLU A 53 12.13 -5.05 5.07
N THR A 54 12.75 -5.03 3.90
CA THR A 54 13.61 -3.92 3.46
C THR A 54 12.84 -2.60 3.41
N LEU A 55 11.65 -2.59 2.80
CA LEU A 55 10.80 -1.41 2.69
C LEU A 55 10.44 -0.86 4.07
N PHE A 56 9.93 -1.72 4.95
CA PHE A 56 9.47 -1.31 6.27
C PHE A 56 10.59 -0.96 7.24
N ASN A 57 11.80 -1.49 7.05
CA ASN A 57 12.99 -1.06 7.79
C ASN A 57 13.36 0.40 7.45
N ILE A 58 13.21 0.81 6.19
CA ILE A 58 13.49 2.19 5.78
C ILE A 58 12.54 3.18 6.48
N ILE A 59 11.28 2.84 6.62
CA ILE A 59 10.24 3.73 7.19
C ILE A 59 9.91 3.41 8.64
N ALA A 60 10.70 2.58 9.31
CA ALA A 60 10.39 2.06 10.64
C ALA A 60 10.11 3.15 11.68
N PHE A 61 10.81 4.28 11.60
CA PHE A 61 10.65 5.40 12.54
C PHE A 61 9.48 6.33 12.21
N ASP A 62 9.03 6.35 10.96
CA ASP A 62 7.94 7.22 10.50
C ASP A 62 6.58 6.50 10.51
N LEU A 63 6.57 5.18 10.70
CA LEU A 63 5.38 4.36 10.58
C LEU A 63 4.45 4.36 11.82
N PRO A 64 4.94 4.39 13.07
CA PRO A 64 4.05 4.43 14.22
C PRO A 64 3.11 5.65 14.18
N GLU A 65 1.81 5.41 14.38
CA GLU A 65 0.73 6.42 14.32
C GLU A 65 0.57 7.12 12.96
N ALA A 66 1.22 6.63 11.89
CA ALA A 66 1.12 7.21 10.56
C ALA A 66 -0.22 6.94 9.90
N SER A 67 -0.68 7.91 9.09
CA SER A 67 -1.72 7.69 8.08
C SER A 67 -1.06 7.15 6.80
N PHE A 68 -1.41 5.94 6.41
CA PHE A 68 -0.81 5.23 5.28
C PHE A 68 -1.76 5.15 4.08
N LEU A 69 -1.27 5.44 2.89
CA LEU A 69 -2.03 5.27 1.64
C LEU A 69 -1.35 4.21 0.76
N ASP A 70 -2.08 3.13 0.48
CA ASP A 70 -1.65 2.03 -0.38
C ASP A 70 -2.39 2.10 -1.72
N LEU A 71 -1.71 2.63 -2.72
CA LEU A 71 -2.22 2.74 -4.08
C LEU A 71 -1.88 1.47 -4.87
N PHE A 72 -2.85 0.94 -5.63
CA PHE A 72 -2.73 -0.34 -6.34
C PHE A 72 -2.52 -1.52 -5.37
N SER A 73 -3.41 -1.63 -4.40
CA SER A 73 -3.19 -2.47 -3.20
C SER A 73 -3.09 -3.98 -3.48
N GLY A 74 -3.64 -4.48 -4.60
CA GLY A 74 -3.62 -5.91 -4.92
C GLY A 74 -4.28 -6.77 -3.83
N SER A 75 -3.50 -7.58 -3.13
CA SER A 75 -3.95 -8.37 -1.98
C SER A 75 -4.02 -7.58 -0.67
N GLY A 76 -3.54 -6.33 -0.66
CA GLY A 76 -3.46 -5.48 0.52
C GLY A 76 -2.25 -5.74 1.42
N ALA A 77 -1.29 -6.55 0.98
CA ALA A 77 -0.16 -6.98 1.82
C ALA A 77 0.66 -5.82 2.40
N ILE A 78 0.88 -4.75 1.66
CA ILE A 78 1.68 -3.60 2.11
C ILE A 78 0.91 -2.78 3.15
N GLY A 79 -0.32 -2.38 2.87
CA GLY A 79 -1.14 -1.64 3.83
C GLY A 79 -1.43 -2.43 5.10
N ILE A 80 -1.63 -3.75 5.00
CA ILE A 80 -1.81 -4.65 6.16
C ILE A 80 -0.53 -4.71 6.99
N GLU A 81 0.64 -4.82 6.35
CA GLU A 81 1.92 -4.77 7.04
C GLU A 81 2.11 -3.44 7.79
N ALA A 82 1.74 -2.32 7.16
CA ALA A 82 1.79 -1.00 7.79
C ALA A 82 0.91 -0.94 9.06
N LEU A 83 -0.33 -1.41 8.97
CA LEU A 83 -1.25 -1.47 10.11
C LEU A 83 -0.72 -2.40 11.21
N SER A 84 -0.18 -3.56 10.85
CA SER A 84 0.41 -4.52 11.80
C SER A 84 1.56 -3.90 12.58
N ARG A 85 2.37 -3.06 11.94
CA ARG A 85 3.53 -2.39 12.54
C ARG A 85 3.21 -1.08 13.25
N GLY A 86 1.94 -0.68 13.36
CA GLY A 86 1.50 0.44 14.20
C GLY A 86 1.07 1.69 13.46
N ALA A 87 0.85 1.67 12.15
CA ALA A 87 0.16 2.76 11.46
C ALA A 87 -1.23 2.99 12.08
N ALA A 88 -1.63 4.24 12.27
CA ALA A 88 -2.92 4.57 12.88
C ALA A 88 -4.08 4.19 11.97
N GLU A 89 -3.95 4.45 10.68
CA GLU A 89 -4.92 4.09 9.65
C GLU A 89 -4.22 3.71 8.35
N ALA A 90 -4.88 2.90 7.53
CA ALA A 90 -4.48 2.66 6.15
C ALA A 90 -5.68 2.78 5.21
N VAL A 91 -5.49 3.50 4.12
CA VAL A 91 -6.43 3.56 3.00
C VAL A 91 -5.88 2.73 1.86
N PHE A 92 -6.67 1.76 1.41
CA PHE A 92 -6.37 0.88 0.30
C PHE A 92 -7.13 1.34 -0.93
N VAL A 93 -6.45 1.43 -2.07
CA VAL A 93 -7.09 1.74 -3.35
C VAL A 93 -6.90 0.59 -4.31
N GLU A 94 -8.01 0.01 -4.76
CA GLU A 94 -7.99 -1.14 -5.66
C GLU A 94 -9.20 -1.12 -6.58
N ASN A 95 -8.97 -1.29 -7.86
CA ASN A 95 -10.01 -1.28 -8.89
C ASN A 95 -10.59 -2.66 -9.22
N ALA A 96 -9.79 -3.72 -9.11
CA ALA A 96 -10.21 -5.07 -9.46
C ALA A 96 -11.07 -5.72 -8.36
N ALA A 97 -12.29 -6.13 -8.70
CA ALA A 97 -13.25 -6.71 -7.75
C ALA A 97 -12.72 -7.95 -7.00
N GLU A 98 -11.96 -8.81 -7.68
CA GLU A 98 -11.36 -9.99 -7.03
C GLU A 98 -10.30 -9.59 -6.01
N CYS A 99 -9.48 -8.58 -6.30
CA CYS A 99 -8.51 -8.04 -5.36
C CYS A 99 -9.20 -7.41 -4.14
N GLN A 100 -10.28 -6.68 -4.35
CA GLN A 100 -11.06 -6.06 -3.26
C GLN A 100 -11.59 -7.10 -2.28
N LYS A 101 -12.09 -8.23 -2.75
CA LYS A 101 -12.53 -9.35 -1.92
C LYS A 101 -11.38 -9.92 -1.09
N VAL A 102 -10.23 -10.10 -1.71
CA VAL A 102 -9.03 -10.61 -1.04
C VAL A 102 -8.53 -9.64 0.04
N ILE A 103 -8.51 -8.33 -0.25
CA ILE A 103 -8.15 -7.30 0.75
C ILE A 103 -9.09 -7.39 1.96
N GLN A 104 -10.41 -7.45 1.73
CA GLN A 104 -11.38 -7.55 2.80
C GLN A 104 -11.19 -8.82 3.63
N ALA A 105 -11.00 -9.98 2.99
CA ALA A 105 -10.74 -11.24 3.68
C ALA A 105 -9.45 -11.19 4.51
N ASN A 106 -8.38 -10.63 3.98
CA ASN A 106 -7.10 -10.46 4.67
C ASN A 106 -7.21 -9.53 5.87
N LEU A 107 -7.94 -8.42 5.73
CA LEU A 107 -8.19 -7.49 6.84
C LEU A 107 -8.96 -8.14 7.98
N VAL A 108 -9.99 -8.91 7.68
CA VAL A 108 -10.76 -9.66 8.70
C VAL A 108 -9.88 -10.72 9.35
N HIS A 109 -9.14 -11.51 8.57
CA HIS A 109 -8.26 -12.55 9.07
C HIS A 109 -7.19 -12.02 10.04
N THR A 110 -6.63 -10.85 9.74
CA THR A 110 -5.61 -10.18 10.57
C THR A 110 -6.20 -9.32 11.69
N LYS A 111 -7.54 -9.17 11.76
CA LYS A 111 -8.27 -8.33 12.72
C LYS A 111 -7.87 -6.84 12.65
N LEU A 112 -7.49 -6.36 11.47
CA LEU A 112 -7.04 -4.97 11.24
C LEU A 112 -8.09 -4.11 10.54
N GLN A 113 -9.27 -4.64 10.23
CA GLN A 113 -10.34 -3.94 9.50
C GLN A 113 -10.82 -2.65 10.19
N GLY A 114 -10.72 -2.55 11.51
CA GLY A 114 -11.15 -1.36 12.26
C GLY A 114 -10.32 -0.10 11.99
N ARG A 115 -9.12 -0.25 11.42
CA ARG A 115 -8.21 0.84 11.04
C ARG A 115 -7.96 0.94 9.55
N ALA A 116 -8.77 0.24 8.76
CA ALA A 116 -8.63 0.14 7.31
C ALA A 116 -9.83 0.74 6.60
N ARG A 117 -9.58 1.38 5.47
CA ARG A 117 -10.61 1.85 4.54
C ARG A 117 -10.25 1.40 3.13
N LEU A 118 -11.17 0.71 2.46
CA LEU A 118 -11.01 0.29 1.06
C LEU A 118 -11.80 1.21 0.14
N LEU A 119 -11.11 1.84 -0.81
CA LEU A 119 -11.71 2.58 -1.92
C LEU A 119 -11.74 1.69 -3.17
N GLN A 120 -12.94 1.29 -3.56
CA GLN A 120 -13.19 0.39 -4.69
C GLN A 120 -13.35 1.19 -5.98
N THR A 121 -12.27 1.79 -6.44
CA THR A 121 -12.24 2.66 -7.61
C THR A 121 -10.84 2.72 -8.20
N ASP A 122 -10.72 3.36 -9.38
CA ASP A 122 -9.41 3.66 -9.94
C ASP A 122 -8.63 4.68 -9.10
N VAL A 123 -7.31 4.69 -9.27
CA VAL A 123 -6.40 5.49 -8.44
C VAL A 123 -6.64 6.99 -8.59
N LEU A 124 -6.84 7.50 -9.79
CA LEU A 124 -7.01 8.95 -10.01
C LEU A 124 -8.29 9.45 -9.35
N SER A 125 -9.40 8.72 -9.51
CA SER A 125 -10.67 9.01 -8.83
C SER A 125 -10.56 8.94 -7.31
N ALA A 126 -9.79 7.96 -6.79
CA ALA A 126 -9.53 7.84 -5.36
C ALA A 126 -8.76 9.06 -4.81
N LEU A 127 -7.71 9.50 -5.52
CA LEU A 127 -6.91 10.67 -5.12
C LEU A 127 -7.75 11.94 -5.08
N ASP A 128 -8.62 12.17 -6.06
CA ASP A 128 -9.51 13.32 -6.09
C ASP A 128 -10.54 13.28 -4.95
N ARG A 129 -11.08 12.10 -4.67
CA ARG A 129 -12.02 11.91 -3.55
C ARG A 129 -11.35 12.18 -2.20
N LEU A 130 -10.15 11.64 -1.99
CA LEU A 130 -9.39 11.86 -0.75
C LEU A 130 -9.04 13.34 -0.55
N ALA A 131 -8.68 14.04 -1.63
CA ALA A 131 -8.44 15.48 -1.61
C ALA A 131 -9.71 16.28 -1.25
N ALA A 132 -10.85 15.95 -1.86
CA ALA A 132 -12.13 16.57 -1.55
C ALA A 132 -12.56 16.36 -0.07
N GLU A 133 -12.19 15.22 0.52
CA GLU A 133 -12.40 14.92 1.93
C GLU A 133 -11.36 15.59 2.87
N GLY A 134 -10.39 16.33 2.34
CA GLY A 134 -9.31 16.98 3.11
C GLY A 134 -8.30 16.00 3.72
N LYS A 135 -8.24 14.77 3.21
CA LYS A 135 -7.31 13.75 3.72
C LYS A 135 -5.88 14.08 3.33
N LYS A 136 -4.97 13.80 4.25
CA LYS A 136 -3.51 13.86 4.05
C LYS A 136 -2.84 12.67 4.70
N PHE A 137 -1.76 12.21 4.09
CA PHE A 137 -1.06 11.01 4.51
C PHE A 137 0.39 11.30 4.90
N ASP A 138 0.88 10.57 5.87
CA ASP A 138 2.30 10.60 6.26
C ASP A 138 3.14 9.79 5.28
N ILE A 139 2.58 8.69 4.77
CA ILE A 139 3.26 7.76 3.87
C ILE A 139 2.30 7.37 2.73
N ILE A 140 2.79 7.46 1.50
CA ILE A 140 2.09 7.01 0.30
C ILE A 140 2.96 5.98 -0.41
N PHE A 141 2.42 4.78 -0.58
CA PHE A 141 3.03 3.70 -1.33
C PHE A 141 2.30 3.46 -2.65
N MET A 142 3.04 3.21 -3.72
CA MET A 142 2.46 2.86 -5.01
C MET A 142 3.29 1.83 -5.76
N ASP A 143 2.61 0.82 -6.27
CA ASP A 143 3.15 -0.20 -7.18
C ASP A 143 2.21 -0.37 -8.38
N PRO A 144 2.21 0.59 -9.33
CA PRO A 144 1.29 0.55 -10.45
C PRO A 144 1.62 -0.59 -11.42
N PRO A 145 0.62 -1.09 -12.17
CA PRO A 145 0.87 -1.95 -13.31
C PRO A 145 1.77 -1.24 -14.31
N TYR A 146 2.50 -2.03 -15.12
CA TYR A 146 3.44 -1.49 -16.10
C TYR A 146 2.67 -0.86 -17.28
N GLU A 147 2.22 0.37 -17.07
CA GLU A 147 1.58 1.20 -18.09
C GLU A 147 2.37 2.51 -18.27
N ALA A 148 2.65 2.86 -19.53
CA ALA A 148 3.37 4.09 -19.83
C ALA A 148 2.56 5.32 -19.37
N GLY A 149 3.19 6.20 -18.59
CA GLY A 149 2.61 7.46 -18.14
C GLY A 149 1.77 7.40 -16.84
N LEU A 150 1.36 6.24 -16.37
CA LEU A 150 0.53 6.14 -15.17
C LEU A 150 1.25 6.64 -13.91
N TYR A 151 2.55 6.36 -13.80
CA TYR A 151 3.38 6.89 -12.71
C TYR A 151 3.34 8.41 -12.64
N THR A 152 3.59 9.05 -13.77
CA THR A 152 3.63 10.52 -13.85
C THR A 152 2.26 11.12 -13.48
N SER A 153 1.19 10.61 -14.05
CA SER A 153 -0.17 11.09 -13.77
C SER A 153 -0.54 10.97 -12.30
N VAL A 154 -0.18 9.87 -11.65
CA VAL A 154 -0.46 9.65 -10.23
C VAL A 154 0.36 10.59 -9.36
N LEU A 155 1.66 10.78 -9.65
CA LEU A 155 2.53 11.69 -8.92
C LEU A 155 2.08 13.14 -9.02
N GLU A 156 1.74 13.58 -10.23
CA GLU A 156 1.19 14.92 -10.46
C GLU A 156 -0.09 15.13 -9.66
N ARG A 157 -1.00 14.16 -9.66
CA ARG A 157 -2.26 14.23 -8.92
C ARG A 157 -2.05 14.25 -7.39
N ILE A 158 -1.10 13.49 -6.87
CA ILE A 158 -0.73 13.54 -5.44
C ILE A 158 -0.21 14.93 -5.07
N ALA A 159 0.67 15.51 -5.90
CA ALA A 159 1.26 16.83 -5.67
C ALA A 159 0.22 17.95 -5.78
N GLU A 160 -0.57 17.98 -6.85
CA GLU A 160 -1.63 18.97 -7.07
C GLU A 160 -2.67 18.99 -5.96
N ASN A 161 -3.04 17.82 -5.48
CA ASN A 161 -4.03 17.63 -4.42
C ASN A 161 -3.44 17.81 -3.00
N GLY A 162 -2.13 17.99 -2.86
CA GLY A 162 -1.47 18.18 -1.57
C GLY A 162 -1.72 17.02 -0.58
N LEU A 163 -1.75 15.79 -1.08
CA LEU A 163 -2.12 14.60 -0.30
C LEU A 163 -1.03 14.13 0.67
N LEU A 164 0.21 14.53 0.47
CA LEU A 164 1.29 14.26 1.41
C LEU A 164 1.33 15.35 2.48
N LYS A 165 1.42 14.97 3.75
CA LYS A 165 1.56 15.95 4.85
C LYS A 165 2.88 16.69 4.69
N ALA A 166 2.85 18.02 4.86
CA ALA A 166 4.05 18.84 4.97
C ALA A 166 4.77 18.56 6.30
N GLU A 167 6.04 18.90 6.35
CA GLU A 167 6.83 18.89 7.60
C GLU A 167 6.30 19.90 8.61
#